data_b05c7d715163bad0a15d950c3caaa537
#
_entry.id   b05c7d715163bad0a15d950c3caaa537
#
_cell.length_a   1.000
_cell.length_b   1.000
_cell.length_c   1.000
_cell.angle_alpha   90.00
_cell.angle_beta   90.00
_cell.angle_gamma   90.00
#
_symmetry.space_group_name_H-M   'P 1'
#
loop_
_entity.id
_entity.type
_entity.pdbx_description
1 polymer ?
#
loop_
_entity_poly.entity_id
_entity_poly.type
_entity_poly.pdbx_seq_one_letter_code
_entity_poly.pdbx_strand_id
1 'polypeptide(L)'
;YTTLFRSLKEGLDKWHKKADGKCSCDYSFHMSIVEWNDETEAEVQDMIDHGITSFKLYMTYPAMIVNDCDMYKILKKLGECGCFAGVHCENAGVIDALISEAKKEGRLGPENHPLVRPDTMEAEAVHRLLVIAKEANAPVMVVHLTNKKAYEEVMNARKNGQEVYAETCPQYLLLEDSVYSKPDFGGAVYVCAPPIRKKEDQDCLWKALADEEIQTVATDQCSFTLAQKALGKDDFTKIPGGLPGVQTRGTLLYTYGVKTGKITQEQMCKVLCETPAKLYGVYPNKGAITAGSDADIVVLDPAKESVISAATHAYNTDNNPFEGFKLECGI
;
A
#
# COMPACT_ATOMS: atom_id res chain seq x y z
N TYR A 1 -9.82 5.17 15.69
CA TYR A 1 -8.46 5.74 15.86
C TYR A 1 -7.62 4.66 16.50
N THR A 2 -6.64 4.15 15.79
CA THR A 2 -5.63 3.24 16.31
C THR A 2 -4.89 3.94 17.44
N THR A 3 -4.92 3.38 18.62
CA THR A 3 -4.01 3.78 19.68
C THR A 3 -2.61 3.51 19.15
N LEU A 4 -1.83 4.56 18.90
CA LEU A 4 -0.45 4.43 18.51
C LEU A 4 0.31 3.85 19.70
N PHE A 5 1.00 2.75 19.47
CA PHE A 5 1.79 2.10 20.50
C PHE A 5 3.19 2.68 20.44
N ARG A 6 3.71 3.06 21.60
CA ARG A 6 5.09 3.53 21.74
C ARG A 6 6.06 2.36 21.82
N SER A 7 5.61 1.23 22.37
CA SER A 7 6.34 -0.02 22.43
C SER A 7 5.91 -0.94 21.27
N LEU A 8 6.87 -1.52 20.55
CA LEU A 8 6.63 -2.47 19.47
C LEU A 8 5.99 -3.75 20.00
N LYS A 9 6.44 -4.21 21.17
CA LYS A 9 5.91 -5.39 21.84
C LYS A 9 4.44 -5.22 22.24
N GLU A 10 4.07 -4.07 22.81
CA GLU A 10 2.67 -3.78 23.12
C GLU A 10 1.80 -3.79 21.86
N GLY A 11 2.33 -3.25 20.75
CA GLY A 11 1.69 -3.27 19.44
C GLY A 11 1.46 -4.70 18.96
N LEU A 12 2.48 -5.54 19.01
CA LEU A 12 2.43 -6.94 18.59
C LEU A 12 1.38 -7.72 19.41
N ASP A 13 1.42 -7.63 20.73
CA ASP A 13 0.49 -8.30 21.63
C ASP A 13 -0.98 -7.94 21.35
N LYS A 14 -1.25 -6.66 21.06
CA LYS A 14 -2.60 -6.20 20.73
C LYS A 14 -3.09 -6.70 19.38
N TRP A 15 -2.20 -6.76 18.39
CA TRP A 15 -2.57 -7.27 17.08
C TRP A 15 -2.77 -8.79 17.10
N HIS A 16 -1.98 -9.53 17.85
CA HIS A 16 -2.23 -10.96 18.11
C HIS A 16 -3.62 -11.17 18.71
N LYS A 17 -3.98 -10.44 19.78
CA LYS A 17 -5.33 -10.52 20.39
C LYS A 17 -6.48 -10.23 19.40
N LYS A 18 -6.22 -9.46 18.34
CA LYS A 18 -7.22 -9.19 17.29
C LYS A 18 -7.28 -10.28 16.24
N ALA A 19 -6.16 -10.90 15.90
CA ALA A 19 -6.01 -11.82 14.78
C ALA A 19 -6.12 -13.29 15.18
N ASP A 20 -5.56 -13.69 16.35
CA ASP A 20 -5.49 -15.07 16.77
C ASP A 20 -6.88 -15.71 16.87
N GLY A 21 -7.03 -16.85 16.20
CA GLY A 21 -8.28 -17.61 16.12
C GLY A 21 -9.40 -16.95 15.33
N LYS A 22 -9.13 -15.85 14.59
CA LYS A 22 -10.13 -15.13 13.78
C LYS A 22 -9.78 -15.08 12.30
N CYS A 23 -8.54 -15.34 11.92
CA CYS A 23 -8.11 -15.38 10.53
C CYS A 23 -8.43 -16.74 9.91
N SER A 24 -8.86 -16.74 8.66
CA SER A 24 -9.12 -17.96 7.87
C SER A 24 -7.90 -18.40 7.06
N CYS A 25 -6.81 -17.68 7.15
CA CYS A 25 -5.53 -17.95 6.51
C CYS A 25 -4.39 -17.59 7.46
N ASP A 26 -3.20 -18.03 7.14
CA ASP A 26 -1.99 -17.58 7.82
C ASP A 26 -1.80 -16.08 7.67
N TYR A 27 -1.19 -15.45 8.67
CA TYR A 27 -0.95 -14.02 8.68
C TYR A 27 0.36 -13.68 9.37
N SER A 28 0.89 -12.52 9.09
CA SER A 28 1.99 -11.89 9.79
C SER A 28 1.73 -10.38 9.87
N PHE A 29 2.68 -9.64 10.41
CA PHE A 29 2.55 -8.20 10.63
C PHE A 29 3.70 -7.42 10.02
N HIS A 30 3.41 -6.19 9.59
CA HIS A 30 4.41 -5.15 9.37
C HIS A 30 4.45 -4.28 10.62
N MET A 31 5.57 -4.28 11.34
CA MET A 31 5.68 -3.50 12.57
C MET A 31 5.84 -2.02 12.27
N SER A 32 4.87 -1.22 12.70
CA SER A 32 4.91 0.23 12.53
C SER A 32 5.77 0.89 13.61
N ILE A 33 6.79 1.65 13.21
CA ILE A 33 7.63 2.44 14.12
C ILE A 33 7.21 3.90 13.95
N VAL A 34 6.69 4.50 15.02
CA VAL A 34 6.21 5.89 15.05
C VAL A 34 6.96 6.77 16.06
N GLU A 35 7.76 6.16 16.91
CA GLU A 35 8.64 6.82 17.86
C GLU A 35 9.96 6.04 17.90
N TRP A 36 11.09 6.76 17.95
CA TRP A 36 12.41 6.14 18.00
C TRP A 36 13.18 6.62 19.24
N ASN A 37 13.53 5.68 20.09
CA ASN A 37 14.30 5.85 21.32
C ASN A 37 15.02 4.55 21.65
N ASP A 38 15.80 4.54 22.72
CA ASP A 38 16.61 3.36 23.14
C ASP A 38 15.73 2.12 23.39
N GLU A 39 14.50 2.30 23.87
CA GLU A 39 13.57 1.20 24.12
C GLU A 39 13.05 0.58 22.83
N THR A 40 12.55 1.41 21.90
CA THR A 40 12.07 0.92 20.59
C THR A 40 13.20 0.32 19.76
N GLU A 41 14.42 0.86 19.86
CA GLU A 41 15.59 0.28 19.19
C GLU A 41 15.91 -1.12 19.72
N ALA A 42 15.87 -1.31 21.03
CA ALA A 42 16.11 -2.62 21.66
C ALA A 42 15.02 -3.65 21.28
N GLU A 43 13.75 -3.23 21.16
CA GLU A 43 12.64 -4.09 20.78
C GLU A 43 12.67 -4.58 19.31
N VAL A 44 13.50 -3.99 18.43
CA VAL A 44 13.61 -4.45 17.03
C VAL A 44 14.03 -5.92 16.96
N GLN A 45 15.00 -6.33 17.77
CA GLN A 45 15.43 -7.74 17.80
C GLN A 45 14.32 -8.66 18.30
N ASP A 46 13.57 -8.23 19.31
CA ASP A 46 12.41 -8.99 19.79
C ASP A 46 11.37 -9.22 18.69
N MET A 47 11.14 -8.24 17.84
CA MET A 47 10.22 -8.38 16.69
C MET A 47 10.75 -9.42 15.69
N ILE A 48 12.03 -9.40 15.40
CA ILE A 48 12.67 -10.35 14.48
C ILE A 48 12.58 -11.78 15.05
N ASP A 49 12.83 -11.95 16.32
CA ASP A 49 12.75 -13.25 17.03
C ASP A 49 11.31 -13.81 17.04
N HIS A 50 10.31 -12.94 16.91
CA HIS A 50 8.90 -13.31 16.70
C HIS A 50 8.52 -13.47 15.21
N GLY A 51 9.50 -13.50 14.30
CA GLY A 51 9.28 -13.72 12.86
C GLY A 51 8.82 -12.49 12.09
N ILE A 52 8.89 -11.28 12.67
CA ILE A 52 8.56 -10.03 11.99
C ILE A 52 9.85 -9.45 11.41
N THR A 53 9.98 -9.50 10.09
CA THR A 53 11.18 -9.07 9.34
C THR A 53 10.95 -7.81 8.51
N SER A 54 9.76 -7.26 8.56
CA SER A 54 9.42 -6.04 7.83
C SER A 54 8.76 -5.01 8.75
N PHE A 55 9.09 -3.74 8.48
CA PHE A 55 8.65 -2.62 9.29
C PHE A 55 7.93 -1.59 8.42
N LYS A 56 7.10 -0.74 9.04
CA LYS A 56 6.35 0.31 8.35
C LYS A 56 6.69 1.67 8.92
N LEU A 57 7.00 2.63 8.03
CA LEU A 57 7.29 4.02 8.37
C LEU A 57 6.40 4.96 7.57
N TYR A 58 6.25 6.18 8.06
CA TYR A 58 5.40 7.19 7.44
C TYR A 58 6.12 8.52 7.34
N MET A 59 6.04 9.17 6.18
CA MET A 59 6.52 10.53 5.94
C MET A 59 5.38 11.55 5.96
N THR A 60 4.19 11.12 6.32
CA THR A 60 2.97 11.93 6.49
C THR A 60 2.17 11.44 7.71
N TYR A 61 1.04 12.08 7.99
CA TYR A 61 0.16 11.88 9.14
C TYR A 61 0.79 12.30 10.47
N PRO A 62 0.34 13.44 11.06
CA PRO A 62 0.97 14.05 12.24
C PRO A 62 1.20 13.11 13.43
N ALA A 63 0.36 12.08 13.57
CA ALA A 63 0.47 11.10 14.65
C ALA A 63 1.46 9.97 14.36
N MET A 64 1.93 9.81 13.12
CA MET A 64 2.76 8.66 12.68
C MET A 64 4.04 9.08 11.98
N ILE A 65 4.17 10.36 11.62
CA ILE A 65 5.31 10.86 10.84
C ILE A 65 6.62 10.67 11.61
N VAL A 66 7.60 10.10 10.92
CA VAL A 66 8.98 9.98 11.42
C VAL A 66 9.82 11.08 10.76
N ASN A 67 10.58 11.83 11.56
CA ASN A 67 11.47 12.85 11.04
C ASN A 67 12.71 12.23 10.39
N ASP A 68 13.45 13.00 9.58
CA ASP A 68 14.57 12.49 8.78
C ASP A 68 15.71 11.92 9.63
N CYS A 69 15.95 12.48 10.84
CA CYS A 69 16.99 11.98 11.76
C CYS A 69 16.65 10.59 12.28
N ASP A 70 15.42 10.40 12.73
CA ASP A 70 14.97 9.09 13.23
C ASP A 70 14.79 8.10 12.08
N MET A 71 14.30 8.55 10.90
CA MET A 71 14.25 7.75 9.68
C MET A 71 15.63 7.14 9.36
N TYR A 72 16.68 7.95 9.36
CA TYR A 72 18.06 7.48 9.13
C TYR A 72 18.47 6.41 10.15
N LYS A 73 18.24 6.67 11.46
CA LYS A 73 18.62 5.74 12.53
C LYS A 73 17.87 4.42 12.42
N ILE A 74 16.54 4.48 12.19
CA ILE A 74 15.70 3.29 12.01
C ILE A 74 16.18 2.47 10.82
N LEU A 75 16.33 3.10 9.65
CA LEU A 75 16.76 2.39 8.45
C LEU A 75 18.12 1.75 8.63
N LYS A 76 19.07 2.45 9.25
CA LYS A 76 20.40 1.89 9.56
C LYS A 76 20.29 0.65 10.45
N LYS A 77 19.51 0.73 11.54
CA LYS A 77 19.29 -0.41 12.45
C LYS A 77 18.66 -1.60 11.73
N LEU A 78 17.64 -1.35 10.91
CA LEU A 78 16.96 -2.41 10.16
C LEU A 78 17.88 -3.06 9.14
N GLY A 79 18.70 -2.25 8.40
CA GLY A 79 19.67 -2.77 7.47
C GLY A 79 20.74 -3.65 8.14
N GLU A 80 21.25 -3.25 9.32
CA GLU A 80 22.18 -4.04 10.13
C GLU A 80 21.57 -5.39 10.58
N CYS A 81 20.25 -5.47 10.75
CA CYS A 81 19.52 -6.68 11.12
C CYS A 81 19.07 -7.50 9.89
N GLY A 82 19.39 -7.11 8.66
CA GLY A 82 18.91 -7.80 7.45
C GLY A 82 17.41 -7.61 7.18
N CYS A 83 16.81 -6.57 7.74
CA CYS A 83 15.40 -6.22 7.58
C CYS A 83 15.24 -4.98 6.70
N PHE A 84 14.00 -4.68 6.30
CA PHE A 84 13.70 -3.47 5.56
C PHE A 84 12.40 -2.81 6.05
N ALA A 85 12.23 -1.54 5.69
CA ALA A 85 10.99 -0.81 5.94
C ALA A 85 10.21 -0.56 4.65
N GLY A 86 8.91 -0.79 4.68
CA GLY A 86 7.96 -0.22 3.75
C GLY A 86 7.58 1.20 4.19
N VAL A 87 7.70 2.17 3.29
CA VAL A 87 7.53 3.58 3.67
C VAL A 87 6.42 4.24 2.85
N HIS A 88 5.49 4.89 3.57
CA HIS A 88 4.50 5.78 2.96
C HIS A 88 5.15 7.13 2.66
N CYS A 89 5.26 7.46 1.38
CA CYS A 89 6.03 8.61 0.90
C CYS A 89 5.10 9.71 0.38
N GLU A 90 4.80 10.70 1.21
CA GLU A 90 4.17 11.96 0.82
C GLU A 90 4.74 13.13 1.65
N ASN A 91 4.93 14.29 1.01
CA ASN A 91 5.43 15.49 1.69
C ASN A 91 4.33 16.14 2.53
N ALA A 92 4.30 15.84 3.82
CA ALA A 92 3.27 16.34 4.75
C ALA A 92 3.20 17.87 4.80
N GLY A 93 4.33 18.56 4.86
CA GLY A 93 4.36 20.02 5.04
C GLY A 93 3.72 20.78 3.89
N VAL A 94 4.03 20.39 2.65
CA VAL A 94 3.42 21.02 1.47
C VAL A 94 1.96 20.62 1.32
N ILE A 95 1.60 19.37 1.59
CA ILE A 95 0.22 18.91 1.57
C ILE A 95 -0.63 19.70 2.57
N ASP A 96 -0.16 19.94 3.79
CA ASP A 96 -0.87 20.72 4.80
C ASP A 96 -1.06 22.18 4.37
N ALA A 97 -0.08 22.78 3.69
CA ALA A 97 -0.21 24.11 3.10
C ALA A 97 -1.29 24.15 2.01
N LEU A 98 -1.25 23.21 1.06
CA LEU A 98 -2.23 23.09 -0.03
C LEU A 98 -3.66 22.82 0.50
N ILE A 99 -3.80 22.00 1.53
CA ILE A 99 -5.08 21.82 2.25
C ILE A 99 -5.58 23.14 2.84
N SER A 100 -4.68 23.89 3.49
CA SER A 100 -5.05 25.17 4.10
C SER A 100 -5.50 26.19 3.06
N GLU A 101 -4.84 26.24 1.91
CA GLU A 101 -5.23 27.09 0.78
C GLU A 101 -6.59 26.66 0.21
N ALA A 102 -6.80 25.38 -0.06
CA ALA A 102 -8.06 24.86 -0.57
C ALA A 102 -9.25 25.22 0.36
N LYS A 103 -9.05 25.10 1.68
CA LYS A 103 -10.09 25.47 2.67
C LYS A 103 -10.38 26.98 2.66
N LYS A 104 -9.37 27.84 2.56
CA LYS A 104 -9.56 29.29 2.47
C LYS A 104 -10.34 29.70 1.21
N GLU A 105 -10.18 28.95 0.15
CA GLU A 105 -10.86 29.18 -1.14
C GLU A 105 -12.25 28.52 -1.21
N GLY A 106 -12.68 27.82 -0.15
CA GLY A 106 -13.97 27.13 -0.10
C GLY A 106 -14.01 25.85 -0.95
N ARG A 107 -12.88 25.29 -1.36
CA ARG A 107 -12.77 24.05 -2.10
C ARG A 107 -12.79 22.87 -1.13
N LEU A 108 -13.98 22.35 -0.84
CA LEU A 108 -14.23 21.41 0.26
C LEU A 108 -14.73 20.03 -0.21
N GLY A 109 -14.98 19.84 -1.50
CA GLY A 109 -15.45 18.57 -2.06
C GLY A 109 -14.32 17.56 -2.29
N PRO A 110 -14.66 16.25 -2.46
CA PRO A 110 -13.69 15.16 -2.65
C PRO A 110 -12.81 15.32 -3.90
N GLU A 111 -13.25 16.07 -4.92
CA GLU A 111 -12.48 16.37 -6.13
C GLU A 111 -11.19 17.16 -5.83
N ASN A 112 -11.10 17.79 -4.67
CA ASN A 112 -9.90 18.50 -4.23
C ASN A 112 -8.85 17.60 -3.60
N HIS A 113 -9.21 16.38 -3.23
CA HIS A 113 -8.29 15.44 -2.58
C HIS A 113 -7.01 15.19 -3.40
N PRO A 114 -7.05 14.85 -4.70
CA PRO A 114 -5.84 14.67 -5.50
C PRO A 114 -5.11 15.99 -5.78
N LEU A 115 -5.80 17.13 -5.77
CA LEU A 115 -5.20 18.44 -6.04
C LEU A 115 -4.32 18.94 -4.89
N VAL A 116 -4.67 18.60 -3.66
CA VAL A 116 -3.86 18.94 -2.47
C VAL A 116 -2.78 17.90 -2.16
N ARG A 117 -2.78 16.78 -2.89
CA ARG A 117 -1.79 15.69 -2.80
C ARG A 117 -1.23 15.39 -4.19
N PRO A 118 -0.61 16.37 -4.87
CA PRO A 118 -0.12 16.15 -6.23
C PRO A 118 0.96 15.07 -6.28
N ASP A 119 1.12 14.48 -7.45
CA ASP A 119 2.10 13.43 -7.74
C ASP A 119 3.54 13.83 -7.38
N THR A 120 3.87 15.12 -7.52
CA THR A 120 5.17 15.67 -7.15
C THR A 120 5.47 15.59 -5.66
N MET A 121 4.44 15.56 -4.80
CA MET A 121 4.63 15.44 -3.35
C MET A 121 4.96 14.00 -2.93
N GLU A 122 4.49 13.04 -3.69
CA GLU A 122 4.91 11.65 -3.56
C GLU A 122 6.32 11.45 -4.11
N ALA A 123 6.61 11.96 -5.30
CA ALA A 123 7.93 11.84 -5.92
C ALA A 123 9.05 12.49 -5.08
N GLU A 124 8.82 13.68 -4.51
CA GLU A 124 9.77 14.35 -3.61
C GLU A 124 10.04 13.50 -2.37
N ALA A 125 8.98 12.98 -1.75
CA ALA A 125 9.14 12.16 -0.55
C ALA A 125 9.85 10.83 -0.85
N VAL A 126 9.59 10.20 -2.00
CA VAL A 126 10.33 9.03 -2.48
C VAL A 126 11.81 9.38 -2.68
N HIS A 127 12.12 10.48 -3.37
CA HIS A 127 13.50 10.93 -3.56
C HIS A 127 14.22 11.11 -2.21
N ARG A 128 13.61 11.82 -1.27
CA ARG A 128 14.16 12.08 0.07
C ARG A 128 14.38 10.78 0.86
N LEU A 129 13.41 9.85 0.83
CA LEU A 129 13.59 8.52 1.42
C LEU A 129 14.82 7.81 0.85
N LEU A 130 14.96 7.79 -0.48
CA LEU A 130 16.04 7.07 -1.16
C LEU A 130 17.41 7.67 -0.87
N VAL A 131 17.50 9.00 -0.71
CA VAL A 131 18.72 9.65 -0.23
C VAL A 131 19.08 9.21 1.18
N ILE A 132 18.11 9.21 2.11
CA ILE A 132 18.32 8.77 3.50
C ILE A 132 18.69 7.29 3.56
N ALA A 133 18.00 6.43 2.81
CA ALA A 133 18.26 4.99 2.76
C ALA A 133 19.68 4.67 2.23
N LYS A 134 20.15 5.45 1.24
CA LYS A 134 21.52 5.33 0.74
C LYS A 134 22.54 5.61 1.81
N GLU A 135 22.38 6.72 2.55
CA GLU A 135 23.31 7.08 3.64
C GLU A 135 23.23 6.06 4.80
N ALA A 136 22.06 5.45 5.03
CA ALA A 136 21.87 4.38 6.01
C ALA A 136 22.41 3.02 5.52
N ASN A 137 22.75 2.86 4.25
CA ASN A 137 23.09 1.60 3.59
C ASN A 137 22.03 0.50 3.86
N ALA A 138 20.76 0.85 3.71
CA ALA A 138 19.64 0.00 4.04
C ALA A 138 18.70 -0.23 2.84
N PRO A 139 18.18 -1.46 2.63
CA PRO A 139 17.13 -1.70 1.68
C PRO A 139 15.81 -1.07 2.13
N VAL A 140 15.01 -0.59 1.20
CA VAL A 140 13.70 0.00 1.48
C VAL A 140 12.67 -0.42 0.44
N MET A 141 11.40 -0.38 0.83
CA MET A 141 10.27 -0.54 -0.09
C MET A 141 9.44 0.75 -0.13
N VAL A 142 9.20 1.26 -1.33
CA VAL A 142 8.18 2.27 -1.55
C VAL A 142 6.85 1.54 -1.70
N VAL A 143 6.00 1.60 -0.67
CA VAL A 143 4.70 0.92 -0.67
C VAL A 143 3.67 1.72 -1.47
N HIS A 144 2.66 1.05 -2.02
CA HIS A 144 1.51 1.66 -2.72
C HIS A 144 1.91 2.81 -3.68
N LEU A 145 2.99 2.62 -4.46
CA LEU A 145 3.47 3.56 -5.47
C LEU A 145 2.37 3.86 -6.50
N THR A 146 2.12 5.16 -6.78
CA THR A 146 0.95 5.57 -7.55
C THR A 146 1.24 6.21 -8.90
N ASN A 147 2.43 6.75 -9.12
CA ASN A 147 2.68 7.62 -10.27
C ASN A 147 4.06 7.44 -10.90
N LYS A 148 4.16 7.91 -12.15
CA LYS A 148 5.37 7.83 -12.98
C LYS A 148 6.56 8.56 -12.38
N LYS A 149 6.37 9.77 -11.81
CA LYS A 149 7.49 10.55 -11.26
C LYS A 149 8.14 9.86 -10.07
N ALA A 150 7.34 9.32 -9.16
CA ALA A 150 7.84 8.55 -8.03
C ALA A 150 8.51 7.24 -8.48
N TYR A 151 7.98 6.56 -9.49
CA TYR A 151 8.63 5.40 -10.12
C TYR A 151 9.98 5.76 -10.73
N GLU A 152 10.11 6.90 -11.41
CA GLU A 152 11.39 7.35 -11.99
C GLU A 152 12.45 7.57 -10.90
N GLU A 153 12.09 8.05 -9.71
CA GLU A 153 13.01 8.16 -8.57
C GLU A 153 13.51 6.78 -8.09
N VAL A 154 12.61 5.79 -8.00
CA VAL A 154 12.99 4.40 -7.66
C VAL A 154 13.98 3.85 -8.68
N MET A 155 13.71 4.04 -9.98
CA MET A 155 14.60 3.55 -11.04
C MET A 155 15.96 4.25 -11.05
N ASN A 156 16.00 5.54 -10.75
CA ASN A 156 17.25 6.28 -10.61
C ASN A 156 18.10 5.76 -9.44
N ALA A 157 17.48 5.47 -8.30
CA ALA A 157 18.20 4.90 -7.14
C ALA A 157 18.77 3.52 -7.46
N ARG A 158 18.00 2.64 -8.12
CA ARG A 158 18.45 1.31 -8.55
C ARG A 158 19.63 1.38 -9.54
N LYS A 159 19.60 2.30 -10.51
CA LYS A 159 20.73 2.54 -11.43
C LYS A 159 22.02 2.93 -10.70
N ASN A 160 21.88 3.54 -9.53
CA ASN A 160 22.99 3.91 -8.65
C ASN A 160 23.33 2.83 -7.62
N GLY A 161 22.85 1.59 -7.81
CA GLY A 161 23.19 0.42 -7.00
C GLY A 161 22.47 0.31 -5.66
N GLN A 162 21.39 1.09 -5.44
CA GLN A 162 20.59 0.95 -4.23
C GLN A 162 19.61 -0.23 -4.33
N GLU A 163 19.45 -0.95 -3.23
CA GLU A 163 18.44 -1.98 -3.08
C GLU A 163 17.10 -1.34 -2.68
N VAL A 164 16.22 -1.20 -3.67
CA VAL A 164 14.91 -0.56 -3.50
C VAL A 164 13.84 -1.45 -4.07
N TYR A 165 12.82 -1.73 -3.30
CA TYR A 165 11.62 -2.43 -3.72
C TYR A 165 10.49 -1.44 -3.96
N ALA A 166 9.56 -1.79 -4.84
CA ALA A 166 8.35 -1.02 -5.11
C ALA A 166 7.12 -1.92 -5.08
N GLU A 167 6.06 -1.39 -4.53
CA GLU A 167 4.75 -2.02 -4.44
C GLU A 167 3.69 -1.10 -5.02
N THR A 168 2.70 -1.65 -5.73
CA THR A 168 1.51 -0.91 -6.13
C THR A 168 0.23 -1.63 -5.72
N CYS A 169 -0.93 -1.09 -6.07
CA CYS A 169 -2.23 -1.65 -5.72
C CYS A 169 -3.20 -1.60 -6.90
N PRO A 170 -4.24 -2.46 -6.95
CA PRO A 170 -5.21 -2.49 -8.05
C PRO A 170 -5.90 -1.16 -8.31
N GLN A 171 -6.15 -0.33 -7.29
CA GLN A 171 -6.76 0.98 -7.46
C GLN A 171 -5.93 1.91 -8.34
N TYR A 172 -4.61 1.84 -8.26
CA TYR A 172 -3.69 2.65 -9.07
C TYR A 172 -3.47 2.09 -10.48
N LEU A 173 -3.81 0.83 -10.68
CA LEU A 173 -3.74 0.15 -11.99
C LEU A 173 -5.03 0.28 -12.80
N LEU A 174 -6.18 0.56 -12.16
CA LEU A 174 -7.50 0.41 -12.78
C LEU A 174 -8.42 1.64 -12.66
N LEU A 175 -8.15 2.55 -11.72
CA LEU A 175 -8.97 3.73 -11.50
C LEU A 175 -8.20 4.99 -11.93
N GLU A 176 -8.93 6.03 -12.32
CA GLU A 176 -8.40 7.33 -12.72
C GLU A 176 -8.94 8.43 -11.80
N ASP A 177 -8.24 9.54 -11.66
CA ASP A 177 -8.58 10.64 -10.76
C ASP A 177 -9.95 11.29 -11.04
N SER A 178 -10.50 11.09 -12.23
CA SER A 178 -11.87 11.48 -12.58
C SER A 178 -12.95 10.90 -11.65
N VAL A 179 -12.65 9.79 -10.95
CA VAL A 179 -13.58 9.19 -9.97
C VAL A 179 -13.87 10.12 -8.80
N TYR A 180 -12.99 11.06 -8.47
CA TYR A 180 -13.21 12.01 -7.40
C TYR A 180 -14.28 13.05 -7.72
N SER A 181 -14.59 13.28 -9.00
CA SER A 181 -15.61 14.22 -9.49
C SER A 181 -16.99 13.58 -9.69
N LYS A 182 -17.21 12.37 -9.18
CA LYS A 182 -18.53 11.72 -9.23
C LYS A 182 -19.56 12.54 -8.47
N PRO A 183 -20.78 12.73 -9.06
CA PRO A 183 -21.84 13.54 -8.44
C PRO A 183 -22.29 12.99 -7.08
N ASP A 184 -23.07 13.80 -6.38
CA ASP A 184 -23.73 13.41 -5.12
C ASP A 184 -22.76 12.90 -4.04
N PHE A 185 -21.59 13.55 -3.95
CA PHE A 185 -20.52 13.13 -3.03
C PHE A 185 -19.94 11.73 -3.34
N GLY A 186 -20.25 11.15 -4.50
CA GLY A 186 -19.80 9.82 -4.90
C GLY A 186 -18.27 9.67 -5.00
N GLY A 187 -17.54 10.77 -5.19
CA GLY A 187 -16.06 10.80 -5.15
C GLY A 187 -15.46 10.39 -3.81
N ALA A 188 -16.20 10.53 -2.70
CA ALA A 188 -15.75 10.17 -1.36
C ALA A 188 -15.39 8.69 -1.21
N VAL A 189 -16.06 7.81 -1.97
CA VAL A 189 -15.78 6.36 -1.98
C VAL A 189 -14.32 6.07 -2.35
N TYR A 190 -13.73 6.91 -3.21
CA TYR A 190 -12.40 6.72 -3.78
C TYR A 190 -11.27 7.39 -2.99
N VAL A 191 -11.60 8.15 -1.94
CA VAL A 191 -10.58 8.84 -1.13
C VAL A 191 -9.68 7.82 -0.43
N CYS A 192 -8.40 7.85 -0.82
CA CYS A 192 -7.28 7.08 -0.25
C CYS A 192 -6.00 7.90 -0.36
N ALA A 193 -4.97 7.55 0.37
CA ALA A 193 -3.68 8.23 0.34
C ALA A 193 -2.52 7.22 0.18
N PRO A 194 -1.66 7.43 -0.86
CA PRO A 194 -1.73 8.50 -1.86
C PRO A 194 -2.97 8.40 -2.76
N PRO A 195 -3.37 9.52 -3.43
CA PRO A 195 -4.56 9.50 -4.28
C PRO A 195 -4.41 8.66 -5.54
N ILE A 196 -5.56 8.26 -6.09
CA ILE A 196 -5.66 7.70 -7.45
C ILE A 196 -5.20 8.78 -8.44
N ARG A 197 -4.43 8.39 -9.46
CA ARG A 197 -3.75 9.26 -10.42
C ARG A 197 -4.38 9.19 -11.81
N LYS A 198 -3.67 9.73 -12.79
CA LYS A 198 -4.12 9.82 -14.18
C LYS A 198 -3.83 8.54 -14.96
N LYS A 199 -4.40 8.45 -16.15
CA LYS A 199 -4.22 7.32 -17.05
C LYS A 199 -2.75 7.06 -17.43
N GLU A 200 -1.97 8.10 -17.60
CA GLU A 200 -0.54 8.00 -17.92
C GLU A 200 0.28 7.35 -16.80
N ASP A 201 -0.10 7.58 -15.55
CA ASP A 201 0.51 6.91 -14.39
C ASP A 201 0.14 5.44 -14.35
N GLN A 202 -1.12 5.12 -14.60
CA GLN A 202 -1.61 3.74 -14.75
C GLN A 202 -0.80 2.96 -15.80
N ASP A 203 -0.62 3.55 -16.99
CA ASP A 203 0.10 2.90 -18.10
C ASP A 203 1.58 2.69 -17.76
N CYS A 204 2.18 3.62 -17.01
CA CYS A 204 3.54 3.49 -16.49
C CYS A 204 3.63 2.32 -15.50
N LEU A 205 2.71 2.21 -14.54
CA LEU A 205 2.71 1.14 -13.54
C LEU A 205 2.48 -0.24 -14.17
N TRP A 206 1.58 -0.35 -15.16
CA TRP A 206 1.39 -1.61 -15.90
C TRP A 206 2.65 -2.02 -16.65
N LYS A 207 3.34 -1.05 -17.29
CA LYS A 207 4.61 -1.31 -17.95
C LYS A 207 5.68 -1.77 -16.95
N ALA A 208 5.80 -1.10 -15.81
CA ALA A 208 6.75 -1.44 -14.76
C ALA A 208 6.48 -2.84 -14.16
N LEU A 209 5.22 -3.29 -14.09
CA LEU A 209 4.87 -4.66 -13.73
C LEU A 209 5.31 -5.67 -14.80
N ALA A 210 5.09 -5.36 -16.08
CA ALA A 210 5.51 -6.20 -17.21
C ALA A 210 7.04 -6.30 -17.30
N ASP A 211 7.76 -5.24 -16.97
CA ASP A 211 9.23 -5.21 -16.94
C ASP A 211 9.81 -5.81 -15.62
N GLU A 212 8.96 -6.32 -14.72
CA GLU A 212 9.31 -6.88 -13.39
C GLU A 212 10.01 -5.86 -12.46
N GLU A 213 9.76 -4.58 -12.69
CA GLU A 213 10.36 -3.47 -11.91
C GLU A 213 9.52 -3.08 -10.67
N ILE A 214 8.27 -3.56 -10.58
CA ILE A 214 7.45 -3.53 -9.36
C ILE A 214 7.38 -4.96 -8.80
N GLN A 215 7.79 -5.13 -7.54
CA GLN A 215 7.99 -6.44 -6.93
C GLN A 215 6.72 -7.05 -6.37
N THR A 216 5.78 -6.22 -5.90
CA THR A 216 4.55 -6.71 -5.26
C THR A 216 3.33 -5.91 -5.68
N VAL A 217 2.18 -6.56 -5.67
CA VAL A 217 0.87 -5.89 -5.77
C VAL A 217 0.08 -6.20 -4.50
N ALA A 218 -0.05 -5.19 -3.64
CA ALA A 218 -0.83 -5.24 -2.42
C ALA A 218 -2.26 -4.70 -2.62
N THR A 219 -2.95 -4.34 -1.56
CA THR A 219 -4.26 -3.70 -1.62
C THR A 219 -4.34 -2.43 -0.81
N ASP A 220 -3.49 -2.31 0.21
CA ASP A 220 -3.59 -1.26 1.23
C ASP A 220 -5.01 -1.18 1.79
N GLN A 221 -5.60 -2.35 2.11
CA GLN A 221 -6.99 -2.40 2.55
C GLN A 221 -7.22 -1.64 3.84
N CYS A 222 -8.05 -0.62 3.76
CA CYS A 222 -8.53 0.17 4.89
C CYS A 222 -9.97 0.61 4.59
N SER A 223 -10.94 -0.26 4.81
CA SER A 223 -12.32 -0.04 4.38
C SER A 223 -13.13 0.78 5.38
N PHE A 224 -13.98 1.66 4.85
CA PHE A 224 -14.91 2.50 5.60
C PHE A 224 -16.30 2.43 4.97
N THR A 225 -17.34 2.50 5.81
CA THR A 225 -18.72 2.57 5.35
C THR A 225 -19.05 3.94 4.72
N LEU A 226 -20.11 4.02 3.91
CA LEU A 226 -20.61 5.29 3.36
C LEU A 226 -20.92 6.29 4.47
N ALA A 227 -21.49 5.82 5.58
CA ALA A 227 -21.74 6.68 6.76
C ALA A 227 -20.45 7.27 7.34
N GLN A 228 -19.37 6.50 7.40
CA GLN A 228 -18.05 6.99 7.84
C GLN A 228 -17.45 7.96 6.81
N LYS A 229 -17.55 7.66 5.50
CA LYS A 229 -17.11 8.58 4.44
C LYS A 229 -17.89 9.91 4.48
N ALA A 230 -19.18 9.88 4.82
CA ALA A 230 -20.03 11.06 4.92
C ALA A 230 -19.63 12.04 6.05
N LEU A 231 -18.76 11.64 6.98
CA LEU A 231 -18.16 12.57 7.96
C LEU A 231 -17.39 13.73 7.31
N GLY A 232 -16.95 13.54 6.08
CA GLY A 232 -16.26 14.57 5.30
C GLY A 232 -17.13 15.31 4.28
N LYS A 233 -18.46 15.25 4.38
CA LYS A 233 -19.39 15.87 3.40
C LYS A 233 -19.17 17.36 3.21
N ASP A 234 -18.87 18.08 4.30
CA ASP A 234 -18.64 19.52 4.30
C ASP A 234 -17.15 19.90 4.33
N ASP A 235 -16.25 18.92 4.38
CA ASP A 235 -14.80 19.11 4.43
C ASP A 235 -14.11 17.80 4.02
N PHE A 236 -13.62 17.72 2.79
CA PHE A 236 -13.01 16.51 2.24
C PHE A 236 -11.85 15.96 3.08
N THR A 237 -11.19 16.80 3.87
CA THR A 237 -10.09 16.36 4.75
C THR A 237 -10.55 15.47 5.91
N LYS A 238 -11.86 15.42 6.17
CA LYS A 238 -12.48 14.55 7.17
C LYS A 238 -13.02 13.25 6.57
N ILE A 239 -12.94 13.06 5.25
CA ILE A 239 -13.26 11.78 4.63
C ILE A 239 -12.17 10.80 5.05
N PRO A 240 -12.48 9.72 5.77
CA PRO A 240 -11.47 8.73 6.11
C PRO A 240 -10.90 8.09 4.84
N GLY A 241 -9.57 8.13 4.70
CA GLY A 241 -8.85 7.60 3.55
C GLY A 241 -8.69 6.10 3.62
N GLY A 242 -9.08 5.38 2.57
CA GLY A 242 -8.87 3.95 2.43
C GLY A 242 -9.97 3.24 1.65
N LEU A 243 -9.63 2.09 1.08
CA LEU A 243 -10.45 1.31 0.15
C LEU A 243 -10.46 -0.18 0.54
N PRO A 244 -11.54 -0.93 0.29
CA PRO A 244 -11.50 -2.40 0.29
C PRO A 244 -10.82 -2.93 -0.98
N GLY A 245 -10.14 -4.10 -0.91
CA GLY A 245 -9.43 -4.64 -2.08
C GLY A 245 -8.97 -6.11 -1.96
N VAL A 246 -8.85 -6.68 -0.76
CA VAL A 246 -8.25 -8.01 -0.55
C VAL A 246 -8.95 -9.11 -1.33
N GLN A 247 -10.27 -9.15 -1.34
CA GLN A 247 -11.06 -10.20 -2.00
C GLN A 247 -10.86 -10.25 -3.52
N THR A 248 -10.66 -9.08 -4.14
CA THR A 248 -10.71 -8.96 -5.60
C THR A 248 -9.34 -8.74 -6.26
N ARG A 249 -8.27 -8.59 -5.47
CA ARG A 249 -6.92 -8.32 -5.99
C ARG A 249 -6.48 -9.29 -7.08
N GLY A 250 -6.53 -10.58 -6.81
CA GLY A 250 -6.09 -11.61 -7.75
C GLY A 250 -6.94 -11.66 -9.02
N THR A 251 -8.27 -11.63 -8.87
CA THR A 251 -9.21 -11.68 -10.00
C THR A 251 -9.16 -10.41 -10.85
N LEU A 252 -8.93 -9.24 -10.27
CA LEU A 252 -8.68 -7.99 -11.01
C LEU A 252 -7.39 -8.05 -11.81
N LEU A 253 -6.28 -8.51 -11.20
CA LEU A 253 -5.01 -8.65 -11.93
C LEU A 253 -5.13 -9.67 -13.07
N TYR A 254 -5.81 -10.78 -12.86
CA TYR A 254 -6.04 -11.75 -13.91
C TYR A 254 -6.85 -11.14 -15.06
N THR A 255 -8.01 -10.56 -14.76
CA THR A 255 -8.94 -10.03 -15.76
C THR A 255 -8.32 -8.87 -16.56
N TYR A 256 -7.77 -7.87 -15.86
CA TYR A 256 -7.32 -6.62 -16.49
C TYR A 256 -5.81 -6.57 -16.77
N GLY A 257 -5.07 -7.54 -16.29
CA GLY A 257 -3.64 -7.71 -16.55
C GLY A 257 -3.37 -8.86 -17.51
N VAL A 258 -3.65 -10.09 -17.07
CA VAL A 258 -3.30 -11.30 -17.83
C VAL A 258 -4.19 -11.45 -19.08
N LYS A 259 -5.50 -11.40 -18.95
CA LYS A 259 -6.42 -11.56 -20.09
C LYS A 259 -6.27 -10.46 -21.15
N THR A 260 -5.85 -9.27 -20.75
CA THR A 260 -5.59 -8.17 -21.68
C THR A 260 -4.16 -8.15 -22.24
N GLY A 261 -3.31 -9.08 -21.82
CA GLY A 261 -1.93 -9.22 -22.30
C GLY A 261 -0.97 -8.14 -21.78
N LYS A 262 -1.31 -7.43 -20.72
CA LYS A 262 -0.41 -6.44 -20.09
C LYS A 262 0.69 -7.10 -19.27
N ILE A 263 0.39 -8.21 -18.61
CA ILE A 263 1.33 -9.06 -17.90
C ILE A 263 1.04 -10.52 -18.20
N THR A 264 2.03 -11.40 -18.00
CA THR A 264 1.81 -12.83 -18.09
C THR A 264 1.24 -13.41 -16.80
N GLN A 265 0.76 -14.65 -16.86
CA GLN A 265 0.29 -15.36 -15.66
C GLN A 265 1.44 -15.61 -14.68
N GLU A 266 2.63 -15.90 -15.17
CA GLU A 266 3.84 -16.06 -14.36
C GLU A 266 4.20 -14.77 -13.63
N GLN A 267 4.14 -13.63 -14.32
CA GLN A 267 4.37 -12.32 -13.70
C GLN A 267 3.33 -12.02 -12.63
N MET A 268 2.04 -12.34 -12.87
CA MET A 268 1.02 -12.24 -11.85
C MET A 268 1.33 -13.10 -10.62
N CYS A 269 1.74 -14.37 -10.81
CA CYS A 269 2.14 -15.27 -9.72
C CYS A 269 3.37 -14.73 -8.97
N LYS A 270 4.35 -14.16 -9.68
CA LYS A 270 5.52 -13.54 -9.04
C LYS A 270 5.10 -12.42 -8.08
N VAL A 271 4.35 -11.44 -8.56
CA VAL A 271 4.01 -10.24 -7.76
C VAL A 271 2.99 -10.50 -6.65
N LEU A 272 2.20 -11.58 -6.73
CA LEU A 272 1.20 -11.94 -5.71
C LEU A 272 1.69 -12.99 -4.71
N CYS A 273 2.62 -13.84 -5.09
CA CYS A 273 2.99 -15.04 -4.32
C CYS A 273 4.50 -15.16 -4.10
N GLU A 274 5.27 -15.38 -5.16
CA GLU A 274 6.69 -15.75 -5.07
C GLU A 274 7.54 -14.61 -4.48
N THR A 275 7.44 -13.42 -5.06
CA THR A 275 8.26 -12.28 -4.65
C THR A 275 7.92 -11.80 -3.23
N PRO A 276 6.63 -11.64 -2.84
CA PRO A 276 6.31 -11.35 -1.44
C PRO A 276 6.87 -12.41 -0.48
N ALA A 277 6.75 -13.71 -0.82
CA ALA A 277 7.26 -14.77 0.04
C ALA A 277 8.80 -14.71 0.22
N LYS A 278 9.53 -14.34 -0.84
CA LYS A 278 10.98 -14.12 -0.77
C LYS A 278 11.34 -12.90 0.08
N LEU A 279 10.66 -11.78 -0.15
CA LEU A 279 10.91 -10.53 0.56
C LEU A 279 10.65 -10.64 2.06
N TYR A 280 9.63 -11.37 2.44
CA TYR A 280 9.24 -11.53 3.86
C TYR A 280 9.81 -12.79 4.52
N GLY A 281 10.70 -13.53 3.84
CA GLY A 281 11.47 -14.63 4.43
C GLY A 281 10.71 -15.93 4.61
N VAL A 282 9.58 -16.13 3.94
CA VAL A 282 8.73 -17.34 4.05
C VAL A 282 8.82 -18.28 2.84
N TYR A 283 9.60 -17.91 1.84
CA TYR A 283 9.87 -18.77 0.69
C TYR A 283 10.89 -19.87 1.06
N PRO A 284 10.75 -21.16 0.62
CA PRO A 284 9.72 -21.68 -0.28
C PRO A 284 8.50 -22.27 0.42
N ASN A 285 8.37 -22.13 1.74
CA ASN A 285 7.20 -22.66 2.46
C ASN A 285 5.90 -22.05 1.92
N LYS A 286 5.93 -20.75 1.61
CA LYS A 286 4.89 -20.00 0.88
C LYS A 286 5.44 -19.55 -0.46
N GLY A 287 4.54 -19.24 -1.42
CA GLY A 287 4.91 -18.67 -2.72
C GLY A 287 5.46 -19.65 -3.75
N ALA A 288 5.48 -20.93 -3.45
CA ALA A 288 5.88 -22.00 -4.37
C ALA A 288 4.92 -23.20 -4.30
N ILE A 289 4.76 -23.90 -5.42
CA ILE A 289 4.08 -25.19 -5.49
C ILE A 289 5.15 -26.26 -5.64
N THR A 290 5.72 -26.70 -4.53
CA THR A 290 6.78 -27.73 -4.53
C THR A 290 6.61 -28.66 -3.32
N ALA A 291 7.21 -29.85 -3.38
CA ALA A 291 7.16 -30.79 -2.27
C ALA A 291 7.80 -30.18 -1.01
N GLY A 292 7.06 -30.16 0.10
CA GLY A 292 7.46 -29.53 1.37
C GLY A 292 6.96 -28.12 1.60
N SER A 293 6.36 -27.45 0.59
CA SER A 293 5.64 -26.19 0.78
C SER A 293 4.27 -26.41 1.40
N ASP A 294 3.73 -25.38 2.03
CA ASP A 294 2.36 -25.38 2.51
C ASP A 294 1.37 -25.50 1.35
N ALA A 295 0.26 -26.20 1.59
CA ALA A 295 -0.77 -26.44 0.58
C ALA A 295 -1.76 -25.26 0.44
N ASP A 296 -1.29 -24.03 0.52
CA ASP A 296 -2.08 -22.81 0.32
C ASP A 296 -2.24 -22.55 -1.19
N ILE A 297 -3.20 -23.22 -1.79
CA ILE A 297 -3.39 -23.25 -3.24
C ILE A 297 -4.66 -22.50 -3.61
N VAL A 298 -4.55 -21.58 -4.57
CA VAL A 298 -5.67 -20.92 -5.22
C VAL A 298 -5.92 -21.59 -6.57
N VAL A 299 -7.14 -22.07 -6.79
CA VAL A 299 -7.61 -22.58 -8.06
C VAL A 299 -8.43 -21.50 -8.75
N LEU A 300 -7.95 -21.03 -9.89
CA LEU A 300 -8.61 -19.98 -10.67
C LEU A 300 -9.33 -20.61 -11.87
N ASP A 301 -10.63 -20.39 -11.98
CA ASP A 301 -11.45 -20.81 -13.11
C ASP A 301 -11.55 -19.66 -14.14
N PRO A 302 -10.89 -19.76 -15.30
CA PRO A 302 -10.88 -18.70 -16.31
C PRO A 302 -12.18 -18.61 -17.12
N ALA A 303 -13.13 -19.54 -16.94
CA ALA A 303 -14.42 -19.53 -17.60
C ALA A 303 -15.54 -18.90 -16.75
N LYS A 304 -15.29 -18.68 -15.47
CA LYS A 304 -16.29 -18.11 -14.56
C LYS A 304 -16.31 -16.58 -14.70
N GLU A 305 -17.47 -16.04 -14.99
CA GLU A 305 -17.69 -14.59 -15.04
C GLU A 305 -18.45 -14.11 -13.81
N SER A 306 -18.15 -12.91 -13.36
CA SER A 306 -18.88 -12.26 -12.26
C SER A 306 -18.78 -10.73 -12.38
N VAL A 307 -19.55 -10.03 -11.55
CA VAL A 307 -19.50 -8.57 -11.44
C VAL A 307 -19.24 -8.23 -9.99
N ILE A 308 -18.29 -7.33 -9.75
CA ILE A 308 -18.01 -6.85 -8.40
C ILE A 308 -19.16 -6.00 -7.91
N SER A 309 -19.68 -6.32 -6.71
CA SER A 309 -20.72 -5.53 -6.07
C SER A 309 -20.56 -5.52 -4.56
N ALA A 310 -20.82 -4.36 -3.97
CA ALA A 310 -20.91 -4.19 -2.53
C ALA A 310 -22.02 -5.05 -1.89
N ALA A 311 -23.02 -5.43 -2.67
CA ALA A 311 -24.11 -6.30 -2.19
C ALA A 311 -23.69 -7.77 -1.97
N THR A 312 -22.58 -8.21 -2.58
CA THR A 312 -22.15 -9.62 -2.58
C THR A 312 -20.73 -9.84 -2.08
N HIS A 313 -19.97 -8.78 -1.80
CA HIS A 313 -18.60 -8.90 -1.29
C HIS A 313 -18.56 -9.35 0.18
N ALA A 314 -17.44 -9.92 0.60
CA ALA A 314 -17.24 -10.39 1.97
C ALA A 314 -16.71 -9.32 2.93
N TYR A 315 -16.53 -8.09 2.47
CA TYR A 315 -16.06 -6.98 3.32
C TYR A 315 -17.14 -6.50 4.29
N ASN A 316 -16.75 -6.08 5.47
CA ASN A 316 -17.66 -5.42 6.41
C ASN A 316 -17.79 -3.91 6.09
N THR A 317 -18.22 -3.60 4.86
CA THR A 317 -18.48 -2.24 4.36
C THR A 317 -19.61 -2.29 3.32
N ASP A 318 -20.19 -1.15 2.99
CA ASP A 318 -21.36 -1.01 2.12
C ASP A 318 -21.03 -0.34 0.77
N ASN A 319 -19.77 -0.31 0.42
CA ASN A 319 -19.28 0.25 -0.85
C ASN A 319 -18.06 -0.50 -1.37
N ASN A 320 -17.82 -0.39 -2.68
CA ASN A 320 -16.68 -0.97 -3.34
C ASN A 320 -16.17 -0.01 -4.43
N PRO A 321 -14.88 0.36 -4.48
CA PRO A 321 -14.35 1.25 -5.51
C PRO A 321 -14.41 0.63 -6.93
N PHE A 322 -14.54 -0.69 -7.03
CA PHE A 322 -14.65 -1.44 -8.28
C PHE A 322 -16.10 -1.87 -8.57
N GLU A 323 -17.11 -1.21 -7.97
CA GLU A 323 -18.53 -1.53 -8.21
C GLU A 323 -18.84 -1.57 -9.69
N GLY A 324 -19.44 -2.66 -10.17
CA GLY A 324 -19.79 -2.87 -11.58
C GLY A 324 -18.66 -3.37 -12.47
N PHE A 325 -17.43 -3.52 -11.97
CA PHE A 325 -16.34 -4.12 -12.74
C PHE A 325 -16.64 -5.58 -13.05
N LYS A 326 -16.51 -5.97 -14.30
CA LYS A 326 -16.65 -7.36 -14.74
C LYS A 326 -15.35 -8.12 -14.43
N LEU A 327 -15.49 -9.32 -13.92
CA LEU A 327 -14.39 -10.26 -13.74
C LEU A 327 -14.60 -11.44 -14.70
N GLU A 328 -13.53 -11.78 -15.42
CA GLU A 328 -13.50 -12.91 -16.35
C GLU A 328 -12.72 -14.10 -15.77
N CYS A 329 -12.86 -14.28 -14.48
CA CYS A 329 -12.40 -15.45 -13.74
C CYS A 329 -13.10 -15.52 -12.38
N GLY A 330 -13.06 -16.70 -11.78
CA GLY A 330 -13.51 -16.92 -10.40
C GLY A 330 -12.52 -17.78 -9.62
N ILE A 331 -12.64 -17.74 -8.33
CA ILE A 331 -11.93 -18.60 -7.39
C ILE A 331 -12.92 -19.55 -6.75
#